data_94343e94401f9b64986fa875d3e90623
#
_entry.id   94343e94401f9b64986fa875d3e90623
#
_cell.length_a   1.000
_cell.length_b   1.000
_cell.length_c   1.000
_cell.angle_alpha   90.00
_cell.angle_beta   90.00
_cell.angle_gamma   90.00
#
_symmetry.space_group_name_H-M   'P 1'
#
loop_
_entity.id
_entity.type
_entity.pdbx_description
1 polymer ?
#
loop_
_entity_poly.entity_id
_entity_poly.type
_entity_poly.pdbx_seq_one_letter_code
_entity_poly.pdbx_strand_id
1 'polypeptide(L)'
;GPYTFVGFIGSPGPFSFFTPPSINGAGVVASRADIDGGGQAILSATSSGSTPIADLSGPYAVFLGQTVINDSGSVLYSGELDPPTGGSAISIRTEQATETVFDRTGKFSTFGRPSMNDSDTVVFQASLDTGVTGIFVGDVVFVDDTGVIDGLGSSAPDINDLGEVAYFAEYSGGTGIFRGPDPSADTVADSGGPFAGFGLDVSINDAGTVAFVASLDAGGGGVFIGPDPATDTVADSSGAYSVLSTPSINEAGTVAFSAELDAGGRGIFTGPD
;
A
#
# COMPACT_ATOMS: atom_id res chain seq x y z
N GLY A 1 15.05 -19.02 -11.91
CA GLY A 1 14.55 -20.03 -10.98
C GLY A 1 13.18 -20.53 -11.41
N PRO A 2 12.69 -21.69 -10.93
CA PRO A 2 11.34 -22.16 -11.26
C PRO A 2 10.32 -21.19 -10.64
N TYR A 3 9.43 -20.63 -11.45
CA TYR A 3 8.31 -19.86 -10.98
C TYR A 3 7.31 -20.79 -10.27
N THR A 4 6.94 -20.44 -9.03
CA THR A 4 5.82 -21.10 -8.36
C THR A 4 4.55 -20.38 -8.80
N PHE A 5 3.68 -21.10 -9.51
CA PHE A 5 2.38 -20.55 -9.92
C PHE A 5 1.47 -20.57 -8.70
N VAL A 6 1.14 -19.42 -8.16
CA VAL A 6 0.05 -19.28 -7.20
C VAL A 6 -1.25 -19.18 -8.00
N GLY A 7 -2.19 -20.08 -7.74
CA GLY A 7 -3.32 -20.42 -8.59
C GLY A 7 -4.42 -19.38 -8.82
N PHE A 8 -4.05 -18.14 -9.13
CA PHE A 8 -4.95 -17.22 -9.83
C PHE A 8 -4.81 -17.51 -11.32
N ILE A 9 -5.58 -18.44 -11.84
CA ILE A 9 -5.42 -18.87 -13.23
C ILE A 9 -6.23 -17.93 -14.11
N GLY A 10 -5.52 -17.21 -14.94
CA GLY A 10 -6.10 -16.60 -16.13
C GLY A 10 -6.74 -17.64 -17.05
N SER A 11 -7.72 -17.19 -17.80
CA SER A 11 -8.61 -17.88 -18.73
C SER A 11 -8.15 -19.28 -19.23
N PRO A 12 -9.05 -20.31 -19.18
CA PRO A 12 -10.46 -20.15 -18.88
C PRO A 12 -10.79 -20.51 -17.42
N GLY A 13 -10.59 -19.55 -16.49
CA GLY A 13 -11.08 -19.63 -15.11
C GLY A 13 -12.31 -18.73 -14.93
N PRO A 14 -12.90 -18.68 -13.74
CA PRO A 14 -14.08 -17.84 -13.47
C PRO A 14 -13.75 -16.37 -13.26
N PHE A 15 -12.51 -15.94 -13.46
CA PHE A 15 -12.03 -14.58 -13.15
C PHE A 15 -11.43 -13.90 -14.38
N SER A 16 -11.80 -12.64 -14.61
CA SER A 16 -11.36 -11.82 -15.75
C SER A 16 -10.31 -10.77 -15.43
N PHE A 17 -10.19 -10.36 -14.16
CA PHE A 17 -9.26 -9.34 -13.71
C PHE A 17 -8.84 -9.57 -12.25
N PHE A 18 -7.60 -9.19 -11.92
CA PHE A 18 -7.08 -9.18 -10.55
C PHE A 18 -6.44 -7.83 -10.25
N THR A 19 -6.61 -7.32 -9.03
CA THR A 19 -5.80 -6.20 -8.52
C THR A 19 -4.39 -6.68 -8.20
N PRO A 20 -3.42 -5.75 -8.03
CA PRO A 20 -2.11 -6.10 -7.49
C PRO A 20 -2.26 -6.96 -6.24
N PRO A 21 -1.59 -8.12 -6.17
CA PRO A 21 -1.69 -9.03 -5.05
C PRO A 21 -0.81 -8.59 -3.87
N SER A 22 -1.17 -9.02 -2.68
CA SER A 22 -0.33 -9.04 -1.49
C SER A 22 0.03 -10.48 -1.14
N ILE A 23 1.23 -10.72 -0.59
CA ILE A 23 1.73 -12.04 -0.22
C ILE A 23 2.32 -11.98 1.18
N ASN A 24 2.06 -13.01 1.99
CA ASN A 24 2.64 -13.15 3.33
C ASN A 24 3.85 -14.11 3.36
N GLY A 25 4.54 -14.19 4.50
CA GLY A 25 5.71 -15.04 4.69
C GLY A 25 5.47 -16.54 4.52
N ALA A 26 4.22 -17.00 4.65
CA ALA A 26 3.81 -18.38 4.36
C ALA A 26 3.56 -18.64 2.87
N GLY A 27 3.69 -17.61 2.01
CA GLY A 27 3.44 -17.71 0.56
C GLY A 27 1.96 -17.76 0.20
N VAL A 28 1.08 -17.34 1.10
CA VAL A 28 -0.34 -17.14 0.80
C VAL A 28 -0.51 -15.79 0.14
N VAL A 29 -1.24 -15.75 -0.96
CA VAL A 29 -1.51 -14.53 -1.74
C VAL A 29 -2.95 -14.10 -1.55
N ALA A 30 -3.19 -12.81 -1.31
CA ALA A 30 -4.52 -12.21 -1.33
C ALA A 30 -4.67 -11.24 -2.52
N SER A 31 -5.84 -11.21 -3.13
CA SER A 31 -6.18 -10.28 -4.21
C SER A 31 -7.69 -10.13 -4.35
N ARG A 32 -8.13 -8.98 -4.84
CA ARG A 32 -9.47 -8.81 -5.39
C ARG A 32 -9.52 -9.33 -6.82
N ALA A 33 -10.59 -10.02 -7.16
CA ALA A 33 -10.85 -10.50 -8.51
C ALA A 33 -12.22 -10.06 -9.01
N ASP A 34 -12.31 -9.76 -10.31
CA ASP A 34 -13.59 -9.63 -11.02
C ASP A 34 -14.01 -11.00 -11.57
N ILE A 35 -15.27 -11.38 -11.37
CA ILE A 35 -15.81 -12.70 -11.74
C ILE A 35 -16.40 -12.63 -13.15
N ASP A 36 -16.11 -13.62 -13.99
CA ASP A 36 -16.74 -13.78 -15.31
C ASP A 36 -18.25 -13.91 -15.16
N GLY A 37 -18.97 -13.08 -15.90
CA GLY A 37 -20.45 -13.04 -15.78
C GLY A 37 -20.95 -12.02 -14.76
N GLY A 38 -20.07 -11.34 -14.07
CA GLY A 38 -20.36 -10.22 -13.16
C GLY A 38 -20.12 -10.54 -11.69
N GLY A 39 -19.76 -9.52 -10.93
CA GLY A 39 -19.44 -9.57 -9.51
C GLY A 39 -17.95 -9.48 -9.22
N GLN A 40 -17.63 -9.46 -7.94
CA GLN A 40 -16.26 -9.37 -7.43
C GLN A 40 -16.08 -10.32 -6.24
N ALA A 41 -14.86 -10.73 -6.00
CA ALA A 41 -14.48 -11.47 -4.79
C ALA A 41 -13.13 -11.01 -4.26
N ILE A 42 -12.97 -11.11 -2.96
CA ILE A 42 -11.67 -11.13 -2.28
C ILE A 42 -11.27 -12.59 -2.13
N LEU A 43 -10.08 -12.92 -2.59
CA LEU A 43 -9.56 -14.29 -2.61
C LEU A 43 -8.28 -14.39 -1.83
N SER A 44 -8.07 -15.51 -1.14
CA SER A 44 -6.74 -15.98 -0.76
C SER A 44 -6.36 -17.19 -1.60
N ALA A 45 -5.08 -17.36 -1.91
CA ALA A 45 -4.60 -18.45 -2.75
C ALA A 45 -3.22 -18.95 -2.31
N THR A 46 -3.03 -20.24 -2.53
CA THR A 46 -1.75 -20.96 -2.39
C THR A 46 -1.45 -21.71 -3.68
N SER A 47 -0.35 -22.42 -3.74
CA SER A 47 -0.04 -23.34 -4.85
C SER A 47 -1.08 -24.47 -5.00
N SER A 48 -1.89 -24.76 -3.98
CA SER A 48 -2.92 -25.81 -4.00
C SER A 48 -4.30 -25.31 -4.45
N GLY A 49 -4.53 -24.01 -4.56
CA GLY A 49 -5.79 -23.42 -5.02
C GLY A 49 -6.14 -22.11 -4.35
N SER A 50 -7.33 -21.59 -4.67
CA SER A 50 -7.86 -20.34 -4.12
C SER A 50 -9.11 -20.59 -3.27
N THR A 51 -9.28 -19.73 -2.25
CA THR A 51 -10.43 -19.72 -1.35
C THR A 51 -11.07 -18.35 -1.34
N PRO A 52 -12.39 -18.21 -1.55
CA PRO A 52 -13.08 -16.94 -1.37
C PRO A 52 -13.04 -16.49 0.11
N ILE A 53 -12.68 -15.21 0.31
CA ILE A 53 -12.70 -14.53 1.60
C ILE A 53 -14.01 -13.76 1.76
N ALA A 54 -14.40 -13.02 0.73
CA ALA A 54 -15.64 -12.26 0.65
C ALA A 54 -16.08 -12.13 -0.81
N ASP A 55 -17.37 -11.92 -1.02
CA ASP A 55 -17.97 -11.63 -2.31
C ASP A 55 -19.11 -10.61 -2.18
N LEU A 56 -19.71 -10.20 -3.29
CA LEU A 56 -20.82 -9.22 -3.31
C LEU A 56 -22.17 -9.81 -2.86
N SER A 57 -22.25 -11.04 -2.35
CA SER A 57 -23.43 -11.55 -1.63
C SER A 57 -23.45 -11.10 -0.16
N GLY A 58 -22.34 -10.55 0.33
CA GLY A 58 -22.20 -9.94 1.64
C GLY A 58 -22.68 -8.47 1.66
N PRO A 59 -22.16 -7.63 2.56
CA PRO A 59 -22.65 -6.26 2.74
C PRO A 59 -22.07 -5.25 1.74
N TYR A 60 -21.28 -5.66 0.76
CA TYR A 60 -20.56 -4.78 -0.17
C TYR A 60 -21.22 -4.73 -1.55
N ALA A 61 -21.43 -3.52 -2.05
CA ALA A 61 -21.83 -3.26 -3.43
C ALA A 61 -20.65 -3.39 -4.41
N VAL A 62 -19.45 -3.04 -3.95
CA VAL A 62 -18.21 -3.11 -4.73
C VAL A 62 -17.00 -3.15 -3.79
N PHE A 63 -15.99 -3.93 -4.13
CA PHE A 63 -14.69 -3.88 -3.46
C PHE A 63 -13.77 -2.86 -4.14
N LEU A 64 -13.02 -2.12 -3.33
CA LEU A 64 -12.12 -1.05 -3.77
C LEU A 64 -10.66 -1.38 -3.48
N GLY A 65 -9.76 -0.78 -4.28
CA GLY A 65 -8.31 -0.81 -4.01
C GLY A 65 -7.67 -2.19 -4.03
N GLN A 66 -6.59 -2.29 -3.28
CA GLN A 66 -5.80 -3.51 -3.08
C GLN A 66 -6.24 -4.22 -1.80
N THR A 67 -5.91 -5.49 -1.72
CA THR A 67 -6.00 -6.29 -0.48
C THR A 67 -4.62 -6.36 0.16
N VAL A 68 -4.58 -6.47 1.49
CA VAL A 68 -3.35 -6.75 2.25
C VAL A 68 -3.55 -8.06 3.00
N ILE A 69 -2.53 -8.91 3.03
CA ILE A 69 -2.48 -10.11 3.87
C ILE A 69 -1.24 -10.04 4.74
N ASN A 70 -1.40 -10.31 6.04
CA ASN A 70 -0.28 -10.36 6.97
C ASN A 70 0.16 -11.81 7.26
N ASP A 71 1.22 -11.98 8.07
CA ASP A 71 1.78 -13.28 8.41
C ASP A 71 0.88 -14.11 9.34
N SER A 72 -0.05 -13.48 10.08
CA SER A 72 -1.10 -14.19 10.81
C SER A 72 -2.20 -14.77 9.90
N GLY A 73 -2.19 -14.43 8.60
CA GLY A 73 -3.17 -14.86 7.61
C GLY A 73 -4.44 -13.99 7.58
N SER A 74 -4.47 -12.89 8.32
CA SER A 74 -5.56 -11.92 8.27
C SER A 74 -5.53 -11.17 6.93
N VAL A 75 -6.72 -10.94 6.35
CA VAL A 75 -6.88 -10.25 5.06
C VAL A 75 -7.66 -8.96 5.27
N LEU A 76 -7.01 -7.85 4.97
CA LEU A 76 -7.59 -6.50 4.97
C LEU A 76 -8.08 -6.14 3.57
N TYR A 77 -9.28 -5.56 3.48
CA TYR A 77 -9.84 -5.08 2.24
C TYR A 77 -10.83 -3.93 2.48
N SER A 78 -11.14 -3.18 1.44
CA SER A 78 -12.08 -2.07 1.49
C SER A 78 -13.12 -2.15 0.39
N GLY A 79 -14.25 -1.47 0.57
CA GLY A 79 -15.32 -1.41 -0.41
C GLY A 79 -16.40 -0.40 -0.05
N GLU A 80 -17.39 -0.27 -0.92
CA GLU A 80 -18.62 0.48 -0.66
C GLU A 80 -19.69 -0.49 -0.16
N LEU A 81 -20.33 -0.14 0.94
CA LEU A 81 -21.42 -0.92 1.52
C LEU A 81 -22.72 -0.75 0.74
N ASP A 82 -23.55 -1.79 0.75
CA ASP A 82 -24.90 -1.76 0.18
C ASP A 82 -25.83 -0.78 0.94
N PRO A 83 -26.81 -0.17 0.25
CA PRO A 83 -27.89 0.55 0.93
C PRO A 83 -28.68 -0.38 1.89
N PRO A 84 -29.21 0.10 3.03
CA PRO A 84 -29.29 1.53 3.40
C PRO A 84 -28.02 2.08 4.08
N THR A 85 -27.06 1.26 4.47
CA THR A 85 -25.84 1.72 5.15
C THR A 85 -25.04 2.63 4.21
N GLY A 86 -24.66 2.11 3.05
CA GLY A 86 -23.90 2.84 2.04
C GLY A 86 -22.56 3.38 2.55
N GLY A 87 -21.74 3.88 1.61
CA GLY A 87 -20.45 4.49 1.90
C GLY A 87 -19.31 3.50 2.08
N SER A 88 -18.09 4.04 2.11
CA SER A 88 -16.87 3.24 2.17
C SER A 88 -16.69 2.59 3.54
N ALA A 89 -16.11 1.41 3.54
CA ALA A 89 -15.73 0.66 4.74
C ALA A 89 -14.41 -0.10 4.55
N ILE A 90 -13.73 -0.34 5.67
CA ILE A 90 -12.55 -1.21 5.78
C ILE A 90 -12.92 -2.40 6.64
N SER A 91 -12.63 -3.61 6.15
CA SER A 91 -12.86 -4.87 6.86
C SER A 91 -11.61 -5.73 6.95
N ILE A 92 -11.52 -6.47 8.05
CA ILE A 92 -10.53 -7.53 8.25
C ILE A 92 -11.23 -8.88 8.29
N ARG A 93 -10.69 -9.84 7.56
CA ARG A 93 -11.03 -11.25 7.68
C ARG A 93 -9.91 -11.97 8.41
N THR A 94 -10.18 -12.40 9.63
CA THR A 94 -9.32 -13.30 10.41
C THR A 94 -9.74 -14.76 10.21
N GLU A 95 -9.03 -15.71 10.82
CA GLU A 95 -9.48 -17.11 10.86
C GLU A 95 -10.86 -17.30 11.52
N GLN A 96 -11.20 -16.45 12.49
CA GLN A 96 -12.40 -16.57 13.31
C GLN A 96 -13.62 -15.88 12.67
N ALA A 97 -13.43 -14.71 12.06
CA ALA A 97 -14.55 -13.89 11.59
C ALA A 97 -14.13 -12.86 10.52
N THR A 98 -15.13 -12.30 9.86
CA THR A 98 -15.01 -11.05 9.11
C THR A 98 -15.61 -9.93 9.95
N GLU A 99 -14.88 -8.85 10.13
CA GLU A 99 -15.30 -7.67 10.87
C GLU A 99 -15.11 -6.42 10.03
N THR A 100 -16.12 -5.55 9.97
CA THR A 100 -15.96 -4.18 9.48
C THR A 100 -15.37 -3.36 10.62
N VAL A 101 -14.11 -2.94 10.45
CA VAL A 101 -13.37 -2.23 11.51
C VAL A 101 -13.57 -0.71 11.44
N PHE A 102 -13.79 -0.18 10.23
CA PHE A 102 -14.07 1.25 10.03
C PHE A 102 -15.11 1.42 8.92
N ASP A 103 -16.04 2.34 9.13
CA ASP A 103 -17.03 2.76 8.15
C ASP A 103 -17.38 4.24 8.30
N ARG A 104 -18.24 4.75 7.41
CA ARG A 104 -18.70 6.14 7.41
C ARG A 104 -19.88 6.44 8.37
N THR A 105 -20.27 5.51 9.22
CA THR A 105 -21.28 5.77 10.25
C THR A 105 -20.69 6.45 11.49
N GLY A 106 -19.37 6.45 11.63
CA GLY A 106 -18.61 7.10 12.69
C GLY A 106 -18.16 8.51 12.33
N LYS A 107 -16.90 8.83 12.60
CA LYS A 107 -16.29 10.16 12.42
C LYS A 107 -15.65 10.39 11.05
N PHE A 108 -15.57 9.35 10.21
CA PHE A 108 -14.87 9.39 8.93
C PHE A 108 -15.85 9.66 7.78
N SER A 109 -15.46 10.57 6.87
CA SER A 109 -16.19 10.85 5.63
C SER A 109 -15.62 10.13 4.41
N THR A 110 -14.31 9.86 4.41
CA THR A 110 -13.62 9.14 3.33
C THR A 110 -12.50 8.27 3.89
N PHE A 111 -12.10 7.25 3.13
CA PHE A 111 -10.95 6.41 3.40
C PHE A 111 -10.04 6.34 2.18
N GLY A 112 -8.72 6.41 2.41
CA GLY A 112 -7.68 6.05 1.46
C GLY A 112 -7.36 4.55 1.50
N ARG A 113 -6.25 4.17 0.87
CA ARG A 113 -5.77 2.78 0.90
C ARG A 113 -5.22 2.44 2.28
N PRO A 114 -5.72 1.37 2.93
CA PRO A 114 -5.19 0.92 4.21
C PRO A 114 -4.00 -0.02 4.04
N SER A 115 -3.13 -0.05 5.05
CA SER A 115 -2.13 -1.10 5.30
C SER A 115 -2.31 -1.70 6.69
N MET A 116 -1.67 -2.84 6.97
CA MET A 116 -1.86 -3.60 8.21
C MET A 116 -0.58 -4.37 8.53
N ASN A 117 -0.20 -4.38 9.82
CA ASN A 117 0.89 -5.20 10.33
C ASN A 117 0.41 -6.58 10.84
N ASP A 118 1.33 -7.40 11.33
CA ASP A 118 1.06 -8.78 11.80
C ASP A 118 0.22 -8.85 13.07
N SER A 119 0.06 -7.74 13.79
CA SER A 119 -0.82 -7.61 14.95
C SER A 119 -2.23 -7.12 14.60
N ASP A 120 -2.61 -7.13 13.31
CA ASP A 120 -3.89 -6.61 12.79
C ASP A 120 -4.09 -5.10 13.06
N THR A 121 -3.02 -4.36 13.33
CA THR A 121 -3.08 -2.90 13.47
C THR A 121 -3.18 -2.27 12.09
N VAL A 122 -4.26 -1.54 11.85
CA VAL A 122 -4.55 -0.91 10.55
C VAL A 122 -4.10 0.54 10.54
N VAL A 123 -3.37 0.95 9.51
CA VAL A 123 -3.06 2.34 9.20
C VAL A 123 -3.75 2.73 7.89
N PHE A 124 -4.30 3.95 7.83
CA PHE A 124 -4.97 4.48 6.64
C PHE A 124 -5.01 6.00 6.65
N GLN A 125 -5.07 6.60 5.48
CA GLN A 125 -5.45 7.99 5.32
C GLN A 125 -6.98 8.10 5.36
N ALA A 126 -7.51 9.14 6.01
CA ALA A 126 -8.93 9.42 6.01
C ALA A 126 -9.20 10.91 6.18
N SER A 127 -10.39 11.36 5.73
CA SER A 127 -10.94 12.66 6.11
C SER A 127 -12.02 12.47 7.17
N LEU A 128 -12.02 13.34 8.17
CA LEU A 128 -13.07 13.42 9.18
C LEU A 128 -14.28 14.20 8.65
N ASP A 129 -15.44 14.04 9.28
CA ASP A 129 -16.63 14.82 9.00
C ASP A 129 -16.45 16.32 9.28
N THR A 130 -15.43 16.68 10.07
CA THR A 130 -15.00 18.05 10.34
C THR A 130 -14.23 18.69 9.18
N GLY A 131 -13.83 17.90 8.16
CA GLY A 131 -13.01 18.33 7.03
C GLY A 131 -11.50 18.19 7.24
N VAL A 132 -11.04 17.76 8.41
CA VAL A 132 -9.62 17.47 8.69
C VAL A 132 -9.23 16.19 8.00
N THR A 133 -8.09 16.18 7.30
CA THR A 133 -7.51 15.00 6.69
C THR A 133 -6.27 14.55 7.47
N GLY A 134 -6.17 13.27 7.74
CA GLY A 134 -5.07 12.71 8.54
C GLY A 134 -4.73 11.27 8.17
N ILE A 135 -3.62 10.81 8.74
CA ILE A 135 -3.28 9.40 8.83
C ILE A 135 -3.70 8.92 10.22
N PHE A 136 -4.33 7.78 10.24
CA PHE A 136 -4.86 7.15 11.45
C PHE A 136 -4.24 5.79 11.67
N VAL A 137 -3.91 5.48 12.92
CA VAL A 137 -3.58 4.14 13.38
C VAL A 137 -4.75 3.65 14.23
N GLY A 138 -5.49 2.69 13.72
CA GLY A 138 -6.81 2.41 14.28
C GLY A 138 -7.73 3.62 14.15
N ASP A 139 -8.35 4.04 15.27
CA ASP A 139 -9.18 5.24 15.30
C ASP A 139 -8.45 6.48 15.89
N VAL A 140 -7.14 6.38 16.13
CA VAL A 140 -6.31 7.45 16.68
C VAL A 140 -5.63 8.23 15.56
N VAL A 141 -5.68 9.56 15.62
CA VAL A 141 -4.92 10.43 14.72
C VAL A 141 -3.43 10.20 14.97
N PHE A 142 -2.70 9.84 13.91
CA PHE A 142 -1.24 9.73 13.93
C PHE A 142 -0.61 11.08 13.54
N VAL A 143 -1.07 11.64 12.42
CA VAL A 143 -0.72 12.99 11.94
C VAL A 143 -1.89 13.53 11.12
N ASP A 144 -2.08 14.86 11.10
CA ASP A 144 -3.13 15.51 10.33
C ASP A 144 -2.71 16.85 9.72
N ASP A 145 -3.56 17.40 8.86
CA ASP A 145 -3.36 18.66 8.14
C ASP A 145 -3.70 19.92 8.94
N THR A 146 -3.82 19.82 10.28
CA THR A 146 -4.06 20.99 11.14
C THR A 146 -2.77 21.58 11.74
N GLY A 147 -1.62 20.90 11.54
CA GLY A 147 -0.33 21.26 12.11
C GLY A 147 0.70 21.72 11.08
N VAL A 148 1.84 21.05 11.05
CA VAL A 148 2.96 21.32 10.12
C VAL A 148 2.77 20.67 8.75
N ILE A 149 1.84 19.75 8.62
CA ILE A 149 1.46 19.10 7.36
C ILE A 149 0.44 20.00 6.65
N ASP A 150 0.72 20.36 5.41
CA ASP A 150 -0.18 21.14 4.54
C ASP A 150 -1.10 20.23 3.71
N GLY A 151 -0.70 18.97 3.50
CA GLY A 151 -1.47 17.98 2.77
C GLY A 151 -0.82 16.59 2.81
N LEU A 152 -1.63 15.58 2.59
CA LEU A 152 -1.21 14.18 2.56
C LEU A 152 -1.34 13.57 1.15
N GLY A 153 -1.80 14.34 0.18
CA GLY A 153 -2.12 13.84 -1.16
C GLY A 153 -3.12 12.68 -1.09
N SER A 154 -2.98 11.71 -1.98
CA SER A 154 -3.68 10.41 -1.90
C SER A 154 -2.70 9.33 -1.45
N SER A 155 -1.93 9.62 -0.41
CA SER A 155 -0.88 8.76 0.12
C SER A 155 -1.45 7.41 0.60
N ALA A 156 -0.67 6.35 0.36
CA ALA A 156 -0.89 5.06 1.01
C ALA A 156 0.17 4.92 2.10
N PRO A 157 -0.16 5.17 3.37
CA PRO A 157 0.76 4.93 4.46
C PRO A 157 1.01 3.44 4.62
N ASP A 158 2.19 3.09 5.15
CA ASP A 158 2.54 1.72 5.49
C ASP A 158 2.96 1.62 6.96
N ILE A 159 2.82 0.44 7.56
CA ILE A 159 3.09 0.18 8.98
C ILE A 159 3.87 -1.13 9.12
N ASN A 160 4.95 -1.11 9.92
CA ASN A 160 5.70 -2.31 10.28
C ASN A 160 5.17 -2.97 11.58
N ASP A 161 5.75 -4.11 11.95
CA ASP A 161 5.34 -4.86 13.13
C ASP A 161 5.73 -4.20 14.47
N LEU A 162 6.63 -3.24 14.42
CA LEU A 162 6.97 -2.39 15.57
C LEU A 162 6.00 -1.21 15.75
N GLY A 163 5.05 -1.03 14.83
CA GLY A 163 4.08 0.05 14.84
C GLY A 163 4.62 1.39 14.31
N GLU A 164 5.78 1.38 13.65
CA GLU A 164 6.27 2.57 12.95
C GLU A 164 5.50 2.77 11.65
N VAL A 165 5.12 4.01 11.37
CA VAL A 165 4.32 4.37 10.19
C VAL A 165 5.15 5.23 9.26
N ALA A 166 5.24 4.81 7.99
CA ALA A 166 5.83 5.59 6.91
C ALA A 166 4.72 6.19 6.03
N TYR A 167 4.95 7.43 5.53
CA TYR A 167 3.98 8.11 4.67
C TYR A 167 4.62 9.26 3.87
N PHE A 168 3.93 9.66 2.81
CA PHE A 168 4.20 10.90 2.07
C PHE A 168 3.40 12.05 2.67
N ALA A 169 4.00 13.25 2.71
CA ALA A 169 3.26 14.48 3.03
C ALA A 169 3.82 15.71 2.33
N GLU A 170 2.96 16.72 2.20
CA GLU A 170 3.27 18.09 1.84
C GLU A 170 3.36 18.93 3.12
N TYR A 171 4.34 19.80 3.22
CA TYR A 171 4.55 20.69 4.36
C TYR A 171 5.11 22.03 3.89
N SER A 172 5.19 23.04 4.74
CA SER A 172 5.61 24.39 4.36
C SER A 172 7.03 24.48 3.75
N GLY A 173 7.85 23.44 3.91
CA GLY A 173 9.18 23.32 3.32
C GLY A 173 9.21 22.61 1.95
N GLY A 174 8.11 22.01 1.52
CA GLY A 174 8.02 21.20 0.30
C GLY A 174 7.27 19.90 0.47
N THR A 175 7.81 18.82 -0.08
CA THR A 175 7.25 17.48 0.05
C THR A 175 8.27 16.53 0.64
N GLY A 176 7.84 15.44 1.28
CA GLY A 176 8.77 14.48 1.87
C GLY A 176 8.16 13.13 2.18
N ILE A 177 9.03 12.20 2.51
CA ILE A 177 8.73 10.89 3.09
C ILE A 177 9.13 10.94 4.56
N PHE A 178 8.22 10.52 5.41
CA PHE A 178 8.36 10.57 6.87
C PHE A 178 8.16 9.19 7.48
N ARG A 179 8.81 8.97 8.63
CA ARG A 179 8.63 7.76 9.46
C ARG A 179 8.42 8.18 10.91
N GLY A 180 7.19 8.47 11.27
CA GLY A 180 6.83 8.96 12.60
C GLY A 180 5.95 10.21 12.55
N PRO A 181 5.37 10.64 13.68
CA PRO A 181 4.37 11.70 13.71
C PRO A 181 4.95 13.13 13.70
N ASP A 182 6.26 13.30 13.87
CA ASP A 182 6.90 14.62 13.88
C ASP A 182 7.72 14.84 12.60
N PRO A 183 7.18 15.54 11.58
CA PRO A 183 7.89 15.76 10.31
C PRO A 183 9.25 16.43 10.46
N SER A 184 9.51 17.15 11.55
CA SER A 184 10.81 17.80 11.78
C SER A 184 11.89 16.85 12.32
N ALA A 185 11.48 15.78 12.98
CA ALA A 185 12.37 14.78 13.58
C ALA A 185 12.42 13.47 12.78
N ASP A 186 11.32 13.15 12.09
CA ASP A 186 11.07 11.85 11.50
C ASP A 186 11.17 11.85 9.96
N THR A 187 11.84 12.87 9.38
CA THR A 187 12.11 12.95 7.93
C THR A 187 13.04 11.83 7.48
N VAL A 188 12.58 11.03 6.50
CA VAL A 188 13.41 10.05 5.78
C VAL A 188 14.11 10.73 4.61
N ALA A 189 13.35 11.49 3.80
CA ALA A 189 13.87 12.27 2.68
C ALA A 189 12.89 13.41 2.38
N ASP A 190 13.39 14.55 1.91
CA ASP A 190 12.54 15.67 1.53
C ASP A 190 13.05 16.44 0.30
N SER A 191 12.23 17.35 -0.22
CA SER A 191 12.55 18.19 -1.37
C SER A 191 13.45 19.39 -1.02
N GLY A 192 13.92 19.50 0.20
CA GLY A 192 15.00 20.42 0.58
C GLY A 192 16.39 19.83 0.32
N GLY A 193 16.46 18.52 0.03
CA GLY A 193 17.66 17.78 -0.34
C GLY A 193 17.80 17.61 -1.86
N PRO A 194 18.27 16.44 -2.34
CA PRO A 194 18.54 16.19 -3.76
C PRO A 194 17.30 15.77 -4.57
N PHE A 195 16.12 15.70 -3.97
CA PHE A 195 14.90 15.20 -4.56
C PHE A 195 13.97 16.33 -5.00
N ALA A 196 13.50 16.28 -6.25
CA ALA A 196 12.53 17.23 -6.80
C ALA A 196 11.08 16.88 -6.44
N GLY A 197 10.80 15.63 -6.09
CA GLY A 197 9.47 15.17 -5.72
C GLY A 197 9.42 13.68 -5.47
N PHE A 198 8.32 13.21 -4.87
CA PHE A 198 8.13 11.86 -4.38
C PHE A 198 6.87 11.21 -4.93
N GLY A 199 6.90 9.87 -5.05
CA GLY A 199 5.71 9.05 -5.21
C GLY A 199 4.88 9.02 -3.93
N LEU A 200 3.61 8.65 -4.07
CA LEU A 200 2.66 8.64 -2.95
C LEU A 200 2.66 7.33 -2.17
N ASP A 201 3.23 6.28 -2.74
CA ASP A 201 3.29 4.95 -2.15
C ASP A 201 4.67 4.74 -1.50
N VAL A 202 4.66 4.24 -0.28
CA VAL A 202 5.86 3.90 0.51
C VAL A 202 5.73 2.45 1.00
N SER A 203 6.85 1.85 1.39
CA SER A 203 6.85 0.57 2.09
C SER A 203 7.92 0.58 3.17
N ILE A 204 7.61 0.05 4.35
CA ILE A 204 8.51 0.03 5.51
C ILE A 204 8.67 -1.41 6.03
N ASN A 205 9.90 -1.77 6.46
CA ASN A 205 10.17 -3.03 7.15
C ASN A 205 10.43 -2.83 8.65
N ASP A 206 10.60 -3.90 9.42
CA ASP A 206 10.84 -3.84 10.87
C ASP A 206 12.20 -3.24 11.26
N ALA A 207 13.15 -3.18 10.33
CA ALA A 207 14.37 -2.42 10.56
C ALA A 207 14.16 -0.89 10.46
N GLY A 208 12.94 -0.45 10.11
CA GLY A 208 12.60 0.96 9.90
C GLY A 208 13.13 1.52 8.57
N THR A 209 13.56 0.66 7.64
CA THR A 209 13.95 1.10 6.30
C THR A 209 12.70 1.37 5.47
N VAL A 210 12.63 2.56 4.87
CA VAL A 210 11.50 3.00 4.04
C VAL A 210 11.93 3.01 2.58
N ALA A 211 11.24 2.24 1.74
CA ALA A 211 11.41 2.25 0.30
C ALA A 211 10.39 3.21 -0.34
N PHE A 212 10.83 4.05 -1.26
CA PHE A 212 10.00 5.04 -1.95
C PHE A 212 10.50 5.34 -3.36
N VAL A 213 9.63 5.92 -4.18
CA VAL A 213 9.99 6.44 -5.50
C VAL A 213 10.19 7.95 -5.41
N ALA A 214 11.23 8.47 -6.06
CA ALA A 214 11.46 9.91 -6.16
C ALA A 214 12.04 10.31 -7.51
N SER A 215 11.82 11.58 -7.90
CA SER A 215 12.55 12.27 -8.94
C SER A 215 13.69 13.09 -8.35
N LEU A 216 14.78 13.25 -9.10
CA LEU A 216 15.98 13.97 -8.68
C LEU A 216 16.01 15.39 -9.25
N ASP A 217 16.55 16.35 -8.51
CA ASP A 217 16.80 17.73 -9.00
C ASP A 217 17.74 17.75 -10.20
N ALA A 218 18.69 16.82 -10.25
CA ALA A 218 19.60 16.65 -11.38
C ALA A 218 18.93 16.04 -12.64
N GLY A 219 17.65 15.66 -12.54
CA GLY A 219 16.90 14.94 -13.57
C GLY A 219 16.98 13.42 -13.40
N GLY A 220 15.97 12.73 -13.96
CA GLY A 220 15.78 11.30 -13.75
C GLY A 220 15.03 11.01 -12.44
N GLY A 221 14.99 9.77 -12.04
CA GLY A 221 14.34 9.33 -10.82
C GLY A 221 14.57 7.85 -10.59
N GLY A 222 14.14 7.33 -9.45
CA GLY A 222 14.40 5.96 -9.08
C GLY A 222 13.60 5.49 -7.87
N VAL A 223 13.98 4.31 -7.39
CA VAL A 223 13.58 3.72 -6.12
C VAL A 223 14.73 3.91 -5.13
N PHE A 224 14.43 4.42 -3.96
CA PHE A 224 15.38 4.78 -2.93
C PHE A 224 14.96 4.20 -1.58
N ILE A 225 15.95 4.06 -0.66
CA ILE A 225 15.74 3.61 0.73
C ILE A 225 16.30 4.58 1.77
N GLY A 226 16.67 5.79 1.37
CA GLY A 226 17.23 6.83 2.24
C GLY A 226 17.45 8.15 1.53
N PRO A 227 18.02 9.16 2.24
CA PRO A 227 18.08 10.54 1.75
C PRO A 227 19.23 10.83 0.76
N ASP A 228 20.20 9.93 0.61
CA ASP A 228 21.38 10.14 -0.24
C ASP A 228 21.31 9.27 -1.52
N PRO A 229 20.96 9.86 -2.69
CA PRO A 229 20.91 9.09 -3.92
C PRO A 229 22.22 8.39 -4.32
N ALA A 230 23.37 8.80 -3.77
CA ALA A 230 24.65 8.17 -4.09
C ALA A 230 24.85 6.82 -3.39
N THR A 231 24.20 6.60 -2.24
CA THR A 231 24.33 5.39 -1.42
C THR A 231 23.03 4.60 -1.27
N ASP A 232 21.89 5.26 -1.40
CA ASP A 232 20.59 4.73 -1.03
C ASP A 232 19.70 4.40 -2.25
N THR A 233 20.27 4.46 -3.47
CA THR A 233 19.59 4.06 -4.70
C THR A 233 19.48 2.54 -4.79
N VAL A 234 18.26 2.05 -4.95
CA VAL A 234 17.98 0.63 -5.25
C VAL A 234 18.04 0.40 -6.77
N ALA A 235 17.38 1.28 -7.53
CA ALA A 235 17.41 1.28 -8.99
C ALA A 235 17.02 2.67 -9.50
N ASP A 236 17.54 3.11 -10.64
CA ASP A 236 17.23 4.40 -11.21
C ASP A 236 17.08 4.40 -12.75
N SER A 237 16.67 5.54 -13.30
CA SER A 237 16.48 5.73 -14.73
C SER A 237 17.76 6.06 -15.48
N SER A 238 18.94 5.96 -14.89
CA SER A 238 20.24 6.06 -15.57
C SER A 238 20.69 4.73 -16.18
N GLY A 239 20.08 3.63 -15.71
CA GLY A 239 20.35 2.25 -16.14
C GLY A 239 19.40 1.76 -17.24
N ALA A 240 18.78 0.62 -17.02
CA ALA A 240 17.94 -0.07 -18.01
C ALA A 240 16.45 0.32 -17.90
N TYR A 241 16.08 1.18 -16.98
CA TYR A 241 14.68 1.49 -16.64
C TYR A 241 14.29 2.90 -17.08
N SER A 242 13.14 3.04 -17.75
CA SER A 242 12.57 4.34 -18.11
C SER A 242 11.55 4.86 -17.09
N VAL A 243 10.79 3.95 -16.48
CA VAL A 243 9.78 4.27 -15.45
C VAL A 243 9.91 3.25 -14.33
N LEU A 244 9.99 3.74 -13.08
CA LEU A 244 9.99 2.91 -11.89
C LEU A 244 8.81 3.31 -11.02
N SER A 245 8.15 2.34 -10.37
CA SER A 245 6.97 2.61 -9.54
C SER A 245 6.76 1.55 -8.46
N THR A 246 5.98 1.92 -7.46
CA THR A 246 5.42 1.09 -6.39
C THR A 246 6.43 0.11 -5.78
N PRO A 247 7.32 0.59 -4.90
CA PRO A 247 8.27 -0.28 -4.21
C PRO A 247 7.56 -1.08 -3.11
N SER A 248 8.12 -2.24 -2.79
CA SER A 248 7.79 -3.03 -1.60
C SER A 248 9.08 -3.59 -1.03
N ILE A 249 9.31 -3.42 0.25
CA ILE A 249 10.51 -3.90 0.95
C ILE A 249 10.14 -5.05 1.89
N ASN A 250 10.97 -6.09 1.94
CA ASN A 250 10.80 -7.18 2.90
C ASN A 250 11.72 -7.01 4.12
N GLU A 251 11.58 -7.89 5.11
CA GLU A 251 12.36 -7.87 6.35
C GLU A 251 13.87 -8.10 6.13
N ALA A 252 14.26 -8.71 5.03
CA ALA A 252 15.66 -8.86 4.65
C ALA A 252 16.26 -7.61 3.97
N GLY A 253 15.44 -6.56 3.75
CA GLY A 253 15.85 -5.33 3.06
C GLY A 253 15.86 -5.44 1.53
N THR A 254 15.34 -6.54 0.96
CA THR A 254 15.19 -6.65 -0.49
C THR A 254 13.99 -5.84 -0.95
N VAL A 255 14.20 -4.93 -1.91
CA VAL A 255 13.14 -4.11 -2.49
C VAL A 255 12.70 -4.70 -3.82
N ALA A 256 11.41 -4.99 -3.96
CA ALA A 256 10.76 -5.30 -5.23
C ALA A 256 10.09 -4.02 -5.77
N PHE A 257 10.12 -3.83 -7.08
CA PHE A 257 9.50 -2.68 -7.75
C PHE A 257 9.03 -3.04 -9.15
N SER A 258 8.04 -2.33 -9.65
CA SER A 258 7.64 -2.45 -11.05
C SER A 258 8.38 -1.44 -11.91
N ALA A 259 8.78 -1.83 -13.12
CA ALA A 259 9.46 -0.93 -14.03
C ALA A 259 9.14 -1.21 -15.50
N GLU A 260 9.30 -0.15 -16.33
CA GLU A 260 9.39 -0.24 -17.78
C GLU A 260 10.87 -0.24 -18.18
N LEU A 261 11.22 -1.08 -19.15
CA LEU A 261 12.58 -1.15 -19.69
C LEU A 261 12.75 -0.19 -20.85
N ASP A 262 13.91 0.43 -20.99
CA ASP A 262 14.30 1.26 -22.16
C ASP A 262 14.22 0.49 -23.48
N ALA A 263 14.52 -0.80 -23.42
CA ALA A 263 14.42 -1.70 -24.56
C ALA A 263 12.96 -2.11 -24.90
N GLY A 264 12.00 -1.62 -24.10
CA GLY A 264 10.58 -1.99 -24.18
C GLY A 264 10.27 -3.23 -23.32
N GLY A 265 9.03 -3.26 -22.83
CA GLY A 265 8.52 -4.28 -21.91
C GLY A 265 8.40 -3.74 -20.49
N ARG A 266 7.66 -4.49 -19.67
CA ARG A 266 7.40 -4.19 -18.26
C ARG A 266 7.66 -5.43 -17.43
N GLY A 267 8.07 -5.24 -16.18
CA GLY A 267 8.30 -6.35 -15.25
C GLY A 267 8.29 -5.92 -13.80
N ILE A 268 8.41 -6.94 -12.94
CA ILE A 268 8.73 -6.78 -11.53
C ILE A 268 10.20 -7.16 -11.38
N PHE A 269 10.93 -6.31 -10.71
CA PHE A 269 12.37 -6.45 -10.49
C PHE A 269 12.67 -6.39 -9.00
N THR A 270 13.82 -6.88 -8.61
CA THR A 270 14.33 -6.74 -7.24
C THR A 270 15.72 -6.12 -7.30
N GLY A 271 16.00 -5.22 -6.36
CA GLY A 271 17.30 -4.57 -6.23
C GLY A 271 17.80 -4.57 -4.77
N PRO A 272 19.04 -4.07 -4.56
CA PRO A 272 19.89 -3.38 -5.54
C PRO A 272 20.47 -4.36 -6.57
N ASP A 273 20.74 -3.80 -7.78
CA ASP A 273 21.40 -4.51 -8.87
C ASP A 273 22.86 -4.83 -8.53
#